data_3e6f50ad58b847885c6d41578b00272b
#
_entry.id   3e6f50ad58b847885c6d41578b00272b
#
_cell.length_a   1.000
_cell.length_b   1.000
_cell.length_c   1.000
_cell.angle_alpha   90.00
_cell.angle_beta   90.00
_cell.angle_gamma   90.00
#
_symmetry.space_group_name_H-M   'P 1'
#
loop_
_entity.id
_entity.type
_entity.pdbx_description
1 polymer ?
#
loop_
_entity_poly.entity_id
_entity_poly.type
_entity_poly.pdbx_seq_one_letter_code
_entity_poly.pdbx_strand_id
1 'polypeptide(L)' 'MTMVIVTRRDLKLSVGKLAAQCGHAVMECALRARKEIPRSLEKYRREGARKIVLTVKNLKDLELLYNQIQGYGMIC' A
#
# COMPACT_ATOMS: atom_id res chain seq x y z
N MET A 1 3.39 13.98 0.23
CA MET A 1 2.57 12.79 -0.13
C MET A 1 3.30 11.54 0.31
N THR A 2 2.58 10.54 0.78
CA THR A 2 3.16 9.33 1.35
C THR A 2 2.36 8.10 0.90
N MET A 3 3.06 7.02 0.55
CA MET A 3 2.44 5.73 0.31
C MET A 3 2.43 4.93 1.61
N VAL A 4 1.27 4.44 2.01
CA VAL A 4 1.13 3.62 3.22
C VAL A 4 0.98 2.15 2.81
N ILE A 5 1.83 1.30 3.37
CA ILE A 5 1.79 -0.15 3.16
C ILE A 5 1.30 -0.79 4.44
N VAL A 6 0.28 -1.64 4.34
CA VAL A 6 -0.29 -2.32 5.51
C VAL A 6 -0.08 -3.82 5.39
N THR A 7 0.51 -4.44 6.41
CA THR A 7 0.81 -5.86 6.43
C THR A 7 0.06 -6.58 7.55
N ARG A 8 -0.09 -7.90 7.41
CA ARG A 8 -0.73 -8.77 8.43
C ARG A 8 0.33 -9.41 9.31
N ARG A 9 0.21 -9.23 10.62
CA ARG A 9 1.15 -9.85 11.58
C ARG A 9 0.93 -11.35 11.76
N ASP A 10 -0.30 -11.81 11.59
CA ASP A 10 -0.66 -13.21 11.86
C ASP A 10 -0.04 -14.21 10.89
N LEU A 11 0.38 -13.77 9.71
CA LEU A 11 0.99 -14.66 8.71
C LEU A 11 2.41 -15.10 9.08
N LYS A 12 3.10 -14.34 9.90
CA LYS A 12 4.48 -14.64 10.37
C LYS A 12 5.42 -14.99 9.21
N LEU A 13 5.38 -14.18 8.16
CA LEU A 13 6.22 -14.38 6.99
C LEU A 13 7.70 -14.13 7.32
N SER A 14 8.60 -14.84 6.63
CA SER A 14 10.01 -14.51 6.67
C SER A 14 10.23 -13.10 6.12
N VAL A 15 11.36 -12.49 6.46
CA VAL A 15 11.70 -11.13 5.99
C VAL A 15 11.68 -11.07 4.47
N GLY A 16 12.25 -12.07 3.80
CA GLY A 16 12.25 -12.10 2.34
C GLY A 16 10.86 -12.18 1.73
N LYS A 17 10.00 -13.04 2.27
CA LYS A 17 8.62 -13.17 1.80
C LYS A 17 7.81 -11.90 2.05
N LEU A 18 7.99 -11.29 3.22
CA LEU A 18 7.31 -10.04 3.53
C LEU A 18 7.75 -8.93 2.58
N ALA A 19 9.03 -8.80 2.33
CA ALA A 19 9.55 -7.80 1.40
C ALA A 19 9.00 -8.00 -0.01
N ALA A 20 8.92 -9.25 -0.49
CA ALA A 20 8.36 -9.56 -1.80
C ALA A 20 6.89 -9.18 -1.89
N GLN A 21 6.10 -9.48 -0.86
CA GLN A 21 4.68 -9.11 -0.83
C GLN A 21 4.49 -7.59 -0.82
N CYS A 22 5.29 -6.87 -0.04
CA CYS A 22 5.26 -5.41 -0.05
C CYS A 22 5.62 -4.85 -1.43
N GLY A 23 6.62 -5.44 -2.09
CA GLY A 23 6.99 -5.05 -3.45
C GLY A 23 5.86 -5.24 -4.45
N HIS A 24 5.14 -6.36 -4.38
CA HIS A 24 3.97 -6.60 -5.22
C HIS A 24 2.89 -5.55 -5.00
N ALA A 25 2.57 -5.26 -3.75
CA ALA A 25 1.55 -4.27 -3.41
C ALA A 25 1.92 -2.87 -3.91
N VAL A 26 3.17 -2.47 -3.73
CA VAL A 26 3.69 -1.17 -4.22
C VAL A 26 3.60 -1.08 -5.73
N MET A 27 4.00 -2.14 -6.44
CA MET A 27 3.95 -2.17 -7.91
C MET A 27 2.52 -2.02 -8.41
N GLU A 28 1.57 -2.80 -7.86
CA GLU A 28 0.18 -2.72 -8.26
C GLU A 28 -0.41 -1.33 -7.98
N CYS A 29 -0.12 -0.77 -6.81
CA CYS A 29 -0.57 0.56 -6.46
C CYS A 29 -0.02 1.62 -7.43
N ALA A 30 1.26 1.54 -7.75
CA ALA A 30 1.91 2.48 -8.67
C ALA A 30 1.36 2.40 -10.09
N LEU A 31 1.09 1.19 -10.58
CA LEU A 31 0.51 1.00 -11.92
C LEU A 31 -0.91 1.58 -12.00
N ARG A 32 -1.70 1.39 -10.97
CA ARG A 32 -3.04 1.98 -10.90
C ARG A 32 -2.97 3.49 -10.80
N ALA A 33 -2.08 4.02 -9.97
CA ALA A 33 -1.89 5.45 -9.82
C ALA A 33 -1.45 6.11 -11.13
N ARG A 34 -0.58 5.45 -11.89
CA ARG A 34 -0.14 5.95 -13.20
C ARG A 34 -1.31 6.10 -14.17
N LYS A 35 -2.26 5.18 -14.10
CA LYS A 35 -3.44 5.18 -14.95
C LYS A 35 -4.48 6.20 -14.50
N GLU A 36 -4.73 6.29 -13.19
CA GLU A 36 -5.87 7.04 -12.63
C GLU A 36 -5.48 8.43 -12.14
N ILE A 37 -4.27 8.60 -11.59
CA ILE A 37 -3.80 9.87 -11.02
C ILE A 37 -2.35 10.15 -11.39
N PRO A 38 -2.02 10.23 -12.70
CA PRO A 38 -0.61 10.33 -13.14
C PRO A 38 0.13 11.56 -12.60
N ARG A 39 -0.55 12.70 -12.45
CA ARG A 39 0.08 13.92 -11.92
C ARG A 39 0.44 13.76 -10.45
N SER A 40 -0.45 13.15 -9.67
CA SER A 40 -0.20 12.88 -8.25
C SER A 40 0.96 11.90 -8.08
N LEU A 41 1.02 10.87 -8.91
CA LEU A 41 2.11 9.90 -8.88
C LEU A 41 3.45 10.58 -9.18
N GLU A 42 3.50 11.45 -10.19
CA GLU A 42 4.72 12.15 -10.56
C GLU A 42 5.18 13.09 -9.44
N LYS A 43 4.25 13.81 -8.81
CA LYS A 43 4.55 14.66 -7.66
C LYS A 43 5.12 13.82 -6.52
N TYR A 44 4.50 12.67 -6.22
CA TYR A 44 4.96 11.75 -5.18
C TYR A 44 6.40 11.30 -5.44
N ARG A 45 6.72 10.92 -6.68
CA ARG A 45 8.07 10.50 -7.06
C ARG A 45 9.09 11.62 -6.88
N ARG A 46 8.74 12.84 -7.30
CA ARG A 46 9.64 14.00 -7.15
C ARG A 46 9.88 14.36 -5.70
N GLU A 47 8.93 14.11 -4.82
CA GLU A 47 9.03 14.39 -3.39
C GLU A 47 9.78 13.31 -2.61
N GLY A 48 10.33 12.31 -3.27
CA GLY A 48 11.16 11.29 -2.64
C GLY A 48 10.47 9.94 -2.45
N ALA A 49 9.24 9.79 -2.91
CA ALA A 49 8.51 8.51 -2.87
C ALA A 49 8.45 7.90 -1.46
N ARG A 50 8.14 8.71 -0.46
CA ARG A 50 8.11 8.30 0.94
C ARG A 50 7.10 7.19 1.18
N LYS A 51 7.50 6.19 1.96
CA LYS A 51 6.65 5.06 2.33
C LYS A 51 6.62 4.87 3.83
N ILE A 52 5.47 4.46 4.36
CA ILE A 52 5.29 4.08 5.76
C ILE A 52 4.69 2.68 5.77
N VAL A 53 5.23 1.81 6.62
CA VAL A 53 4.73 0.44 6.77
C VAL A 53 4.03 0.32 8.12
N LEU A 54 2.77 -0.10 8.09
CA LEU A 54 1.96 -0.34 9.28
C LEU A 54 1.56 -1.81 9.31
N THR A 55 1.12 -2.29 10.47
CA THR A 55 0.64 -3.67 10.62
C THR A 55 -0.76 -3.72 11.19
N VAL A 56 -1.53 -4.73 10.79
CA VAL A 56 -2.80 -5.11 11.39
C VAL A 56 -2.69 -6.54 11.91
N LYS A 57 -3.60 -6.94 12.80
CA LYS A 57 -3.52 -8.25 13.46
C LYS A 57 -3.80 -9.41 12.53
N ASN A 58 -4.80 -9.29 11.65
CA ASN A 58 -5.32 -10.42 10.88
C ASN A 58 -6.01 -9.93 9.59
N LEU A 59 -6.51 -10.89 8.81
CA LEU A 59 -7.21 -10.61 7.55
C LEU A 59 -8.46 -9.75 7.76
N LYS A 60 -9.21 -10.02 8.81
CA LYS A 60 -10.45 -9.27 9.07
C LYS A 60 -10.17 -7.79 9.26
N ASP A 61 -9.16 -7.45 10.04
CA ASP A 61 -8.75 -6.06 10.27
C ASP A 61 -8.25 -5.41 8.98
N LEU A 62 -7.52 -6.16 8.16
CA LEU A 62 -7.04 -5.68 6.87
C LEU A 62 -8.20 -5.37 5.92
N GLU A 63 -9.18 -6.27 5.85
CA GLU A 63 -10.36 -6.09 5.00
C GLU A 63 -11.20 -4.89 5.44
N LEU A 64 -11.38 -4.70 6.75
CA LEU A 64 -12.10 -3.55 7.27
C LEU A 64 -11.42 -2.25 6.87
N LEU A 65 -10.09 -2.18 7.01
CA LEU A 65 -9.31 -1.01 6.64
C LEU A 65 -9.39 -0.77 5.13
N TYR A 66 -9.25 -1.82 4.33
CA TYR A 66 -9.35 -1.76 2.88
C TYR A 66 -10.69 -1.16 2.44
N ASN A 67 -11.79 -1.65 3.02
CA ASN A 67 -13.13 -1.19 2.69
C ASN A 67 -13.33 0.29 3.08
N GLN A 68 -12.78 0.71 4.23
CA GLN A 68 -12.84 2.11 4.65
C GLN A 68 -12.10 3.02 3.67
N ILE A 69 -10.91 2.62 3.26
CA ILE A 69 -10.07 3.41 2.33
C ILE A 69 -10.74 3.47 0.95
N GLN A 70 -11.32 2.38 0.47
CA GLN A 70 -12.09 2.35 -0.77
C GLN A 70 -13.24 3.35 -0.73
N GLY A 71 -13.90 3.47 0.42
CA GLY A 71 -15.00 4.41 0.61
C GLY A 71 -14.58 5.88 0.49
N TYR A 72 -13.30 6.19 0.71
CA TYR A 72 -12.75 7.54 0.52
C TYR A 72 -12.29 7.81 -0.91
N GLY A 73 -12.40 6.84 -1.81
CA GLY A 73 -11.97 7.01 -3.20
C GLY A 73 -10.47 7.04 -3.41
N MET A 74 -9.69 6.58 -2.44
CA MET A 74 -8.23 6.51 -2.56
C MET A 74 -7.79 5.28 -3.35
N ILE A 75 -6.63 5.36 -3.99
CA ILE A 75 -6.01 4.20 -4.64
C ILE A 75 -5.61 3.19 -3.56
N CYS A 76 -6.06 1.96 -3.73
CA CYS A 76 -5.85 0.94 -2.70
C CYS A 76 -5.64 -0.43 -3.30
#